data_68c8caa0dc9a366876159f406bf257a8
#
_entry.id   68c8caa0dc9a366876159f406bf257a8
#
_cell.length_a   1.000
_cell.length_b   1.000
_cell.length_c   1.000
_cell.angle_alpha   90.00
_cell.angle_beta   90.00
_cell.angle_gamma   90.00
#
_symmetry.space_group_name_H-M   'P 1'
#
loop_
_entity.id
_entity.type
_entity.pdbx_description
1 polymer ?
#
loop_
_entity_poly.entity_id
_entity_poly.type
_entity_poly.pdbx_seq_one_letter_code
_entity_poly.pdbx_strand_id
1 'polypeptide(L)'
;ILYIRHMDLGYRHSLFSRGNEFLGTTYPIMGGAMTWLSERNLVSAISNAGGFGIIACGSMQSEQLGKEIEATKKMTNKPFGVNLILLHPDIDDLINCCISKKVELVVFAGGFPKKRQIALLKDKGIKTMCFATTLSIAKKMISYGIDSLVLEGNEAGGHIGPVSINVLIQDILPEINEV
;
A
#
# COMPACT_ATOMS: atom_id res chain seq x y z
N ILE A 1 30.40 -12.30 -5.34
CA ILE A 1 29.96 -11.49 -4.16
C ILE A 1 30.63 -10.10 -4.13
N LEU A 2 31.69 -9.85 -4.90
CA LEU A 2 32.42 -8.57 -4.89
C LEU A 2 31.87 -7.48 -5.83
N TYR A 3 30.92 -7.79 -6.71
CA TYR A 3 30.44 -6.85 -7.73
C TYR A 3 29.31 -5.91 -7.26
N ILE A 4 28.73 -6.14 -6.08
CA ILE A 4 27.60 -5.35 -5.58
C ILE A 4 28.06 -4.09 -4.80
N ARG A 5 29.34 -3.96 -4.48
CA ARG A 5 29.85 -2.85 -3.64
C ARG A 5 30.04 -1.51 -4.36
N HIS A 6 29.92 -1.45 -5.68
CA HIS A 6 30.13 -0.22 -6.45
C HIS A 6 28.97 0.20 -7.33
N MET A 7 27.74 -0.27 -7.08
CA MET A 7 26.59 0.42 -7.66
C MET A 7 26.45 1.78 -6.99
N ASP A 8 26.65 2.81 -7.79
CA ASP A 8 26.54 4.21 -7.39
C ASP A 8 25.21 4.42 -6.64
N LEU A 9 25.28 4.84 -5.38
CA LEU A 9 24.12 5.16 -4.56
C LEU A 9 23.26 6.25 -5.23
N GLY A 10 23.87 7.14 -6.04
CA GLY A 10 23.17 8.16 -6.82
C GLY A 10 22.25 7.57 -7.88
N TYR A 11 22.69 6.52 -8.59
CA TYR A 11 21.86 5.84 -9.59
C TYR A 11 20.64 5.13 -8.97
N ARG A 12 20.84 4.43 -7.84
CA ARG A 12 19.71 3.82 -7.10
C ARG A 12 18.72 4.87 -6.60
N HIS A 13 19.23 6.00 -6.12
CA HIS A 13 18.38 7.08 -5.65
C HIS A 13 17.53 7.66 -6.79
N SER A 14 18.10 7.85 -7.97
CA SER A 14 17.35 8.38 -9.13
C SER A 14 16.31 7.37 -9.65
N LEU A 15 16.65 6.08 -9.71
CA LEU A 15 15.76 5.03 -10.23
C LEU A 15 14.51 4.81 -9.35
N PHE A 16 14.67 4.94 -8.03
CA PHE A 16 13.59 4.66 -7.08
C PHE A 16 13.02 5.92 -6.39
N SER A 17 13.42 7.11 -6.82
CA SER A 17 13.04 8.38 -6.19
C SER A 17 11.53 8.54 -6.03
N ARG A 18 10.74 8.27 -7.07
CA ARG A 18 9.28 8.39 -7.03
C ARG A 18 8.67 7.49 -5.94
N GLY A 19 9.11 6.24 -5.85
CA GLY A 19 8.64 5.31 -4.82
C GLY A 19 9.06 5.74 -3.41
N ASN A 20 10.30 6.21 -3.26
CA ASN A 20 10.82 6.72 -1.98
C ASN A 20 10.03 7.95 -1.52
N GLU A 21 9.77 8.90 -2.41
CA GLU A 21 8.99 10.12 -2.13
C GLU A 21 7.53 9.78 -1.81
N PHE A 22 6.92 8.90 -2.60
CA PHE A 22 5.55 8.48 -2.36
C PHE A 22 5.38 7.81 -1.00
N LEU A 23 6.24 6.87 -0.64
CA LEU A 23 6.17 6.13 0.62
C LEU A 23 6.80 6.89 1.80
N GLY A 24 7.64 7.87 1.55
CA GLY A 24 8.42 8.56 2.59
C GLY A 24 9.47 7.66 3.23
N THR A 25 10.06 6.72 2.47
CA THR A 25 10.96 5.67 2.98
C THR A 25 12.34 5.73 2.32
N THR A 26 13.33 5.12 2.94
CA THR A 26 14.68 4.97 2.38
C THR A 26 14.69 3.99 1.20
N TYR A 27 13.91 2.92 1.32
CA TYR A 27 13.75 1.90 0.29
C TYR A 27 12.29 1.83 -0.14
N PRO A 28 11.97 1.83 -1.44
CA PRO A 28 10.59 1.74 -1.93
C PRO A 28 10.11 0.27 -1.90
N ILE A 29 10.22 -0.35 -0.74
CA ILE A 29 9.83 -1.73 -0.49
C ILE A 29 8.71 -1.74 0.54
N MET A 30 7.57 -2.32 0.16
CA MET A 30 6.42 -2.45 1.03
C MET A 30 6.33 -3.87 1.59
N GLY A 31 6.08 -3.99 2.89
CA GLY A 31 5.71 -5.26 3.50
C GLY A 31 4.26 -5.60 3.16
N GLY A 32 4.03 -6.68 2.44
CA GLY A 32 2.68 -7.14 2.11
C GLY A 32 1.84 -7.41 3.36
N ALA A 33 0.55 -7.07 3.30
CA ALA A 33 -0.38 -7.31 4.40
C ALA A 33 -0.76 -8.80 4.49
N MET A 34 -0.32 -9.46 5.51
CA MET A 34 -0.63 -10.86 5.82
C MET A 34 -1.51 -10.92 7.08
N THR A 35 -2.73 -11.42 6.96
CA THR A 35 -3.65 -11.57 8.09
C THR A 35 -2.97 -12.35 9.21
N TRP A 36 -3.08 -11.85 10.45
CA TRP A 36 -2.48 -12.36 11.68
C TRP A 36 -0.96 -12.17 11.82
N LEU A 37 -0.23 -11.87 10.74
CA LEU A 37 1.22 -11.70 10.78
C LEU A 37 1.65 -10.24 10.69
N SER A 38 0.98 -9.45 9.84
CA SER A 38 1.31 -8.03 9.65
C SER A 38 0.63 -7.18 10.72
N GLU A 39 1.17 -7.26 11.93
CA GLU A 39 0.79 -6.52 13.13
C GLU A 39 1.94 -5.60 13.57
N ARG A 40 1.78 -4.90 14.69
CA ARG A 40 2.71 -3.87 15.19
C ARG A 40 4.19 -4.24 15.15
N ASN A 41 4.55 -5.51 15.50
CA ASN A 41 5.95 -5.91 15.57
C ASN A 41 6.57 -6.00 14.17
N LEU A 42 5.93 -6.71 13.25
CA LEU A 42 6.42 -6.84 11.88
C LEU A 42 6.38 -5.49 11.15
N VAL A 43 5.29 -4.75 11.29
CA VAL A 43 5.09 -3.44 10.64
C VAL A 43 6.15 -2.44 11.10
N SER A 44 6.36 -2.31 12.41
CA SER A 44 7.38 -1.40 12.95
C SER A 44 8.80 -1.84 12.57
N ALA A 45 9.09 -3.14 12.55
CA ALA A 45 10.40 -3.65 12.15
C ALA A 45 10.73 -3.30 10.68
N ILE A 46 9.77 -3.51 9.77
CA ILE A 46 9.92 -3.14 8.35
C ILE A 46 10.13 -1.62 8.21
N SER A 47 9.30 -0.82 8.87
CA SER A 47 9.40 0.64 8.80
C SER A 47 10.71 1.15 9.39
N ASN A 48 11.16 0.62 10.52
CA ASN A 48 12.44 0.97 11.14
C ASN A 48 13.65 0.54 10.30
N ALA A 49 13.52 -0.52 9.50
CA ALA A 49 14.55 -0.95 8.55
C ALA A 49 14.59 -0.07 7.27
N GLY A 50 13.71 0.93 7.15
CA GLY A 50 13.67 1.87 6.03
C GLY A 50 12.76 1.48 4.88
N GLY A 51 11.96 0.41 5.04
CA GLY A 51 10.85 0.04 4.16
C GLY A 51 9.53 0.66 4.62
N PHE A 52 8.42 0.19 4.07
CA PHE A 52 7.07 0.62 4.41
C PHE A 52 6.24 -0.55 4.93
N GLY A 53 5.97 -0.59 6.23
CA GLY A 53 5.15 -1.62 6.85
C GLY A 53 3.66 -1.36 6.63
N ILE A 54 2.84 -2.42 6.53
CA ILE A 54 1.40 -2.30 6.35
C ILE A 54 0.68 -3.21 7.35
N ILE A 55 -0.19 -2.63 8.18
CA ILE A 55 -1.06 -3.38 9.10
C ILE A 55 -2.14 -4.10 8.30
N ALA A 56 -2.29 -5.41 8.51
CA ALA A 56 -3.37 -6.21 7.93
C ALA A 56 -4.58 -6.23 8.85
N CYS A 57 -5.63 -5.49 8.51
CA CYS A 57 -6.81 -5.39 9.39
C CYS A 57 -8.01 -6.24 8.95
N GLY A 58 -7.85 -7.17 8.03
CA GLY A 58 -8.96 -7.91 7.43
C GLY A 58 -9.87 -8.68 8.39
N SER A 59 -9.39 -8.97 9.60
CA SER A 59 -10.18 -9.61 10.68
C SER A 59 -10.40 -8.70 11.90
N MET A 60 -10.01 -7.42 11.83
CA MET A 60 -10.08 -6.50 12.96
C MET A 60 -11.35 -5.65 12.89
N GLN A 61 -11.99 -5.46 14.04
CA GLN A 61 -12.97 -4.39 14.24
C GLN A 61 -12.26 -3.03 14.38
N SER A 62 -12.98 -1.92 14.19
CA SER A 62 -12.37 -0.58 14.18
C SER A 62 -11.67 -0.22 15.49
N GLU A 63 -12.19 -0.66 16.65
CA GLU A 63 -11.55 -0.45 17.95
C GLU A 63 -10.20 -1.20 18.03
N GLN A 64 -10.16 -2.43 17.56
CA GLN A 64 -8.95 -3.25 17.53
C GLN A 64 -7.90 -2.64 16.59
N LEU A 65 -8.32 -2.21 15.39
CA LEU A 65 -7.45 -1.50 14.45
C LEU A 65 -6.88 -0.22 15.08
N GLY A 66 -7.71 0.55 15.79
CA GLY A 66 -7.26 1.77 16.47
C GLY A 66 -6.17 1.50 17.49
N LYS A 67 -6.33 0.45 18.31
CA LYS A 67 -5.31 0.00 19.28
C LYS A 67 -4.02 -0.45 18.59
N GLU A 68 -4.15 -1.15 17.45
CA GLU A 68 -3.02 -1.63 16.69
C GLU A 68 -2.20 -0.49 16.06
N ILE A 69 -2.88 0.51 15.46
CA ILE A 69 -2.24 1.71 14.94
C ILE A 69 -1.48 2.47 16.05
N GLU A 70 -2.12 2.67 17.22
CA GLU A 70 -1.48 3.36 18.34
C GLU A 70 -0.27 2.61 18.88
N ALA A 71 -0.37 1.29 18.97
CA ALA A 71 0.75 0.46 19.40
C ALA A 71 1.92 0.52 18.40
N THR A 72 1.62 0.48 17.10
CA THR A 72 2.64 0.63 16.04
C THR A 72 3.32 2.01 16.14
N LYS A 73 2.57 3.09 16.33
CA LYS A 73 3.10 4.45 16.52
C LYS A 73 4.01 4.61 17.74
N LYS A 74 3.87 3.76 18.77
CA LYS A 74 4.79 3.73 19.91
C LYS A 74 6.09 2.99 19.61
N MET A 75 6.13 2.13 18.59
CA MET A 75 7.28 1.30 18.23
C MET A 75 8.10 1.88 17.07
N THR A 76 7.50 2.80 16.29
CA THR A 76 8.19 3.47 15.18
C THR A 76 7.68 4.90 14.99
N ASN A 77 8.60 5.79 14.61
CA ASN A 77 8.28 7.14 14.12
C ASN A 77 8.40 7.21 12.58
N LYS A 78 8.57 6.06 11.92
CA LYS A 78 8.64 5.95 10.47
C LYS A 78 7.25 5.73 9.88
N PRO A 79 7.03 6.06 8.59
CA PRO A 79 5.74 5.90 7.95
C PRO A 79 5.34 4.42 7.85
N PHE A 80 4.03 4.17 7.96
CA PHE A 80 3.40 2.87 7.72
C PHE A 80 1.96 3.06 7.25
N GLY A 81 1.37 2.02 6.70
CA GLY A 81 0.01 2.04 6.18
C GLY A 81 -0.91 1.00 6.81
N VAL A 82 -2.15 1.01 6.35
CA VAL A 82 -3.19 0.04 6.73
C VAL A 82 -3.80 -0.57 5.48
N ASN A 83 -3.92 -1.90 5.44
CA ASN A 83 -4.61 -2.61 4.37
C ASN A 83 -6.06 -2.86 4.79
N LEU A 84 -7.00 -2.32 4.03
CA LEU A 84 -8.43 -2.48 4.22
C LEU A 84 -9.01 -3.50 3.22
N ILE A 85 -9.70 -4.51 3.73
CA ILE A 85 -10.43 -5.48 2.89
C ILE A 85 -11.82 -4.93 2.62
N LEU A 86 -12.13 -4.62 1.36
CA LEU A 86 -13.38 -3.97 0.97
C LEU A 86 -14.64 -4.82 1.21
N LEU A 87 -14.48 -6.13 1.36
CA LEU A 87 -15.57 -7.05 1.73
C LEU A 87 -15.88 -7.04 3.23
N HIS A 88 -15.11 -6.30 4.05
CA HIS A 88 -15.38 -6.20 5.48
C HIS A 88 -16.71 -5.48 5.72
N PRO A 89 -17.62 -6.04 6.57
CA PRO A 89 -18.95 -5.46 6.80
C PRO A 89 -18.87 -4.01 7.32
N ASP A 90 -17.89 -3.72 8.18
CA ASP A 90 -17.72 -2.41 8.82
C ASP A 90 -16.64 -1.56 8.13
N ILE A 91 -16.51 -1.66 6.80
CA ILE A 91 -15.47 -0.96 6.04
C ILE A 91 -15.45 0.55 6.25
N ASP A 92 -16.62 1.19 6.36
CA ASP A 92 -16.71 2.63 6.56
C ASP A 92 -16.21 3.04 7.96
N ASP A 93 -16.40 2.20 9.00
CA ASP A 93 -15.84 2.43 10.35
C ASP A 93 -14.31 2.24 10.39
N LEU A 94 -13.79 1.28 9.64
CA LEU A 94 -12.35 1.09 9.48
C LEU A 94 -11.70 2.29 8.77
N ILE A 95 -12.34 2.84 7.73
CA ILE A 95 -11.91 4.07 7.05
C ILE A 95 -11.91 5.24 8.04
N ASN A 96 -12.98 5.43 8.81
CA ASN A 96 -13.07 6.48 9.83
C ASN A 96 -11.99 6.31 10.92
N CYS A 97 -11.67 5.09 11.31
CA CYS A 97 -10.58 4.79 12.23
C CYS A 97 -9.23 5.24 11.64
N CYS A 98 -8.93 4.89 10.38
CA CYS A 98 -7.72 5.34 9.70
C CYS A 98 -7.60 6.87 9.67
N ILE A 99 -8.71 7.57 9.39
CA ILE A 99 -8.78 9.02 9.40
C ILE A 99 -8.50 9.59 10.80
N SER A 100 -9.19 9.09 11.82
CA SER A 100 -9.05 9.57 13.19
C SER A 100 -7.63 9.36 13.73
N LYS A 101 -6.98 8.28 13.33
CA LYS A 101 -5.62 7.92 13.70
C LYS A 101 -4.55 8.52 12.77
N LYS A 102 -4.94 9.24 11.71
CA LYS A 102 -4.04 9.90 10.76
C LYS A 102 -2.96 8.96 10.25
N VAL A 103 -3.38 7.85 9.62
CA VAL A 103 -2.45 6.95 8.94
C VAL A 103 -1.92 7.60 7.66
N GLU A 104 -0.74 7.23 7.20
CA GLU A 104 -0.10 7.85 6.04
C GLU A 104 -0.66 7.34 4.71
N LEU A 105 -1.05 6.05 4.67
CA LEU A 105 -1.51 5.36 3.47
C LEU A 105 -2.56 4.32 3.81
N VAL A 106 -3.62 4.26 3.00
CA VAL A 106 -4.59 3.16 2.99
C VAL A 106 -4.44 2.36 1.69
N VAL A 107 -4.25 1.05 1.81
CA VAL A 107 -4.24 0.10 0.70
C VAL A 107 -5.58 -0.63 0.68
N PHE A 108 -6.33 -0.51 -0.40
CA PHE A 108 -7.58 -1.24 -0.60
C PHE A 108 -7.34 -2.58 -1.29
N ALA A 109 -7.83 -3.66 -0.68
CA ALA A 109 -7.75 -5.02 -1.22
C ALA A 109 -9.12 -5.74 -1.13
N GLY A 110 -9.25 -6.87 -1.80
CA GLY A 110 -10.47 -7.67 -1.80
C GLY A 110 -11.63 -7.00 -2.55
N GLY A 111 -11.33 -6.24 -3.60
CA GLY A 111 -12.30 -5.54 -4.43
C GLY A 111 -11.82 -4.15 -4.86
N PHE A 112 -12.76 -3.31 -5.31
CA PHE A 112 -12.44 -1.95 -5.79
C PHE A 112 -13.11 -0.89 -4.92
N PRO A 113 -12.35 0.12 -4.44
CA PRO A 113 -12.91 1.18 -3.63
C PRO A 113 -13.92 2.01 -4.44
N LYS A 114 -14.93 2.51 -3.75
CA LYS A 114 -15.84 3.51 -4.33
C LYS A 114 -15.14 4.86 -4.42
N LYS A 115 -15.47 5.65 -5.45
CA LYS A 115 -14.91 7.00 -5.62
C LYS A 115 -15.02 7.86 -4.34
N ARG A 116 -16.16 7.77 -3.63
CA ARG A 116 -16.39 8.48 -2.36
C ARG A 116 -15.39 8.11 -1.25
N GLN A 117 -14.96 6.83 -1.19
CA GLN A 117 -14.02 6.35 -0.17
C GLN A 117 -12.61 6.90 -0.42
N ILE A 118 -12.20 6.93 -1.69
CA ILE A 118 -10.93 7.54 -2.12
C ILE A 118 -10.96 9.03 -1.78
N ALA A 119 -11.98 9.77 -2.22
CA ALA A 119 -12.11 11.20 -1.98
C ALA A 119 -12.07 11.53 -0.48
N LEU A 120 -12.79 10.76 0.36
CA LEU A 120 -12.84 10.97 1.80
C LEU A 120 -11.46 10.88 2.47
N LEU A 121 -10.63 9.91 2.08
CA LEU A 121 -9.27 9.75 2.60
C LEU A 121 -8.36 10.87 2.10
N LYS A 122 -8.42 11.20 0.80
CA LYS A 122 -7.62 12.27 0.20
C LYS A 122 -7.92 13.63 0.79
N ASP A 123 -9.17 13.95 1.08
CA ASP A 123 -9.57 15.20 1.76
C ASP A 123 -8.96 15.33 3.16
N LYS A 124 -8.52 14.22 3.75
CA LYS A 124 -7.82 14.17 5.04
C LYS A 124 -6.29 14.03 4.90
N GLY A 125 -5.77 14.13 3.68
CA GLY A 125 -4.34 14.02 3.40
C GLY A 125 -3.78 12.60 3.49
N ILE A 126 -4.65 11.58 3.45
CA ILE A 126 -4.26 10.17 3.50
C ILE A 126 -4.10 9.68 2.06
N LYS A 127 -2.93 9.15 1.73
CA LYS A 127 -2.66 8.54 0.44
C LYS A 127 -3.47 7.26 0.26
N THR A 128 -3.81 6.95 -0.99
CA THR A 128 -4.63 5.79 -1.32
C THR A 128 -3.96 4.92 -2.37
N MET A 129 -4.06 3.61 -2.20
CA MET A 129 -3.53 2.62 -3.12
C MET A 129 -4.54 1.48 -3.29
N CYS A 130 -4.61 0.87 -4.47
CA CYS A 130 -5.42 -0.32 -4.68
C CYS A 130 -4.77 -1.26 -5.69
N PHE A 131 -5.23 -2.50 -5.71
CA PHE A 131 -4.77 -3.52 -6.65
C PHE A 131 -5.40 -3.33 -8.03
N ALA A 132 -4.60 -3.57 -9.07
CA ALA A 132 -5.05 -3.59 -10.46
C ALA A 132 -4.52 -4.85 -11.14
N THR A 133 -5.43 -5.68 -11.61
CA THR A 133 -5.14 -6.95 -12.31
C THR A 133 -5.39 -6.87 -13.80
N THR A 134 -5.88 -5.74 -14.30
CA THR A 134 -6.12 -5.45 -15.73
C THR A 134 -5.99 -3.95 -16.02
N LEU A 135 -5.73 -3.61 -17.28
CA LEU A 135 -5.68 -2.24 -17.76
C LEU A 135 -7.00 -1.47 -17.52
N SER A 136 -8.14 -2.13 -17.72
CA SER A 136 -9.45 -1.48 -17.52
C SER A 136 -9.68 -1.09 -16.07
N ILE A 137 -9.26 -1.94 -15.11
CA ILE A 137 -9.31 -1.64 -13.67
C ILE A 137 -8.35 -0.50 -13.35
N ALA A 138 -7.13 -0.54 -13.84
CA ALA A 138 -6.14 0.51 -13.64
C ALA A 138 -6.70 1.88 -14.08
N LYS A 139 -7.17 2.00 -15.33
CA LYS A 139 -7.78 3.24 -15.87
C LYS A 139 -8.97 3.70 -15.04
N LYS A 140 -9.83 2.78 -14.59
CA LYS A 140 -10.98 3.12 -13.75
C LYS A 140 -10.55 3.67 -12.38
N MET A 141 -9.58 3.05 -11.72
CA MET A 141 -9.14 3.52 -10.40
C MET A 141 -8.43 4.87 -10.49
N ILE A 142 -7.65 5.10 -11.54
CA ILE A 142 -7.05 6.40 -11.83
C ILE A 142 -8.15 7.46 -12.00
N SER A 143 -9.20 7.17 -12.78
CA SER A 143 -10.33 8.09 -12.95
C SER A 143 -11.11 8.38 -11.66
N TYR A 144 -10.98 7.53 -10.64
CA TYR A 144 -11.53 7.75 -9.31
C TYR A 144 -10.59 8.57 -8.41
N GLY A 145 -9.37 8.85 -8.87
CA GLY A 145 -8.37 9.65 -8.16
C GLY A 145 -7.50 8.86 -7.19
N ILE A 146 -7.33 7.57 -7.40
CA ILE A 146 -6.36 6.77 -6.62
C ILE A 146 -4.94 7.35 -6.78
N ASP A 147 -4.13 7.35 -5.73
CA ASP A 147 -2.80 7.94 -5.78
C ASP A 147 -1.74 6.97 -6.30
N SER A 148 -1.96 5.66 -6.18
CA SER A 148 -1.06 4.64 -6.67
C SER A 148 -1.77 3.31 -6.91
N LEU A 149 -1.18 2.46 -7.75
CA LEU A 149 -1.66 1.13 -8.06
C LEU A 149 -0.65 0.06 -7.64
N VAL A 150 -1.15 -1.08 -7.19
CA VAL A 150 -0.40 -2.33 -7.05
C VAL A 150 -0.76 -3.21 -8.23
N LEU A 151 0.19 -3.49 -9.11
CA LEU A 151 -0.02 -4.46 -10.18
C LEU A 151 0.15 -5.86 -9.60
N GLU A 152 -0.87 -6.70 -9.72
CA GLU A 152 -0.91 -8.03 -9.12
C GLU A 152 -0.89 -9.10 -10.20
N GLY A 153 0.27 -9.74 -10.35
CA GLY A 153 0.45 -10.88 -11.25
C GLY A 153 0.08 -12.22 -10.62
N ASN A 154 0.20 -13.30 -11.39
CA ASN A 154 -0.07 -14.66 -10.91
C ASN A 154 1.06 -15.21 -10.00
N GLU A 155 2.16 -14.50 -9.86
CA GLU A 155 3.25 -14.80 -8.94
C GLU A 155 2.96 -14.29 -7.52
N ALA A 156 1.88 -13.53 -7.32
CA ALA A 156 1.49 -13.01 -6.01
C ALA A 156 1.12 -14.12 -5.03
N GLY A 157 1.29 -13.85 -3.74
CA GLY A 157 0.85 -14.73 -2.65
C GLY A 157 -0.57 -14.38 -2.20
N GLY A 158 -1.37 -15.38 -1.85
CA GLY A 158 -2.77 -15.19 -1.45
C GLY A 158 -3.71 -15.09 -2.66
N HIS A 159 -4.32 -13.94 -2.87
CA HIS A 159 -5.01 -13.66 -4.14
C HIS A 159 -3.99 -13.46 -5.24
N ILE A 160 -4.30 -13.95 -6.44
CA ILE A 160 -3.39 -13.87 -7.58
C ILE A 160 -4.07 -13.21 -8.78
N GLY A 161 -3.27 -12.52 -9.58
CA GLY A 161 -3.71 -11.98 -10.87
C GLY A 161 -3.88 -13.05 -11.95
N PRO A 162 -4.54 -12.73 -13.07
CA PRO A 162 -4.83 -13.69 -14.13
C PRO A 162 -3.63 -14.01 -15.04
N VAL A 163 -2.62 -13.13 -15.05
CA VAL A 163 -1.42 -13.25 -15.90
C VAL A 163 -0.17 -12.93 -15.11
N SER A 164 1.01 -13.25 -15.67
CA SER A 164 2.28 -12.89 -15.02
C SER A 164 2.45 -11.36 -14.89
N ILE A 165 3.20 -10.95 -13.88
CA ILE A 165 3.49 -9.52 -13.66
C ILE A 165 4.19 -8.90 -14.87
N ASN A 166 5.04 -9.64 -15.59
CA ASN A 166 5.73 -9.14 -16.77
C ASN A 166 4.76 -8.82 -17.92
N VAL A 167 3.72 -9.63 -18.11
CA VAL A 167 2.67 -9.36 -19.09
C VAL A 167 1.83 -8.16 -18.66
N LEU A 168 1.44 -8.13 -17.40
CA LEU A 168 0.60 -7.07 -16.85
C LEU A 168 1.28 -5.69 -16.92
N ILE A 169 2.58 -5.62 -16.63
CA ILE A 169 3.38 -4.40 -16.73
C ILE A 169 3.41 -3.89 -18.18
N GLN A 170 3.62 -4.76 -19.16
CA GLN A 170 3.66 -4.39 -20.57
C GLN A 170 2.30 -3.92 -21.10
N ASP A 171 1.20 -4.45 -20.56
CA ASP A 171 -0.15 -4.02 -20.92
C ASP A 171 -0.53 -2.69 -20.28
N ILE A 172 -0.15 -2.47 -19.03
CA ILE A 172 -0.62 -1.33 -18.24
C ILE A 172 0.28 -0.10 -18.33
N LEU A 173 1.61 -0.24 -18.15
CA LEU A 173 2.49 0.93 -18.01
C LEU A 173 2.52 1.85 -19.22
N PRO A 174 2.50 1.37 -20.48
CA PRO A 174 2.48 2.27 -21.64
C PRO A 174 1.23 3.13 -21.75
N GLU A 175 0.14 2.67 -21.12
CA GLU A 175 -1.18 3.28 -21.20
C GLU A 175 -1.50 4.20 -20.01
N ILE A 176 -0.62 4.25 -19.00
CA ILE A 176 -0.79 5.04 -17.79
C ILE A 176 0.35 6.05 -17.69
N ASN A 177 0.14 7.26 -18.17
CA ASN A 177 1.15 8.32 -18.14
C ASN A 177 1.07 9.23 -16.90
N GLU A 178 0.10 9.04 -15.99
CA GLU A 178 -0.28 10.03 -14.99
C GLU A 178 -0.41 9.50 -13.54
N VAL A 179 0.26 8.41 -13.18
CA VAL A 179 0.22 7.91 -11.79
C VAL A 179 1.61 7.92 -11.15
#